data_c5dd4ef7af9c99691ac792a42d8e5f2c
#
_entry.id   c5dd4ef7af9c99691ac792a42d8e5f2c
#
_cell.length_a   1.000
_cell.length_b   1.000
_cell.length_c   1.000
_cell.angle_alpha   90.00
_cell.angle_beta   90.00
_cell.angle_gamma   90.00
#
_symmetry.space_group_name_H-M   'P 1'
#
loop_
_entity.id
_entity.type
_entity.pdbx_description
1 polymer ?
#
loop_
_entity_poly.entity_id
_entity_poly.type
_entity_poly.pdbx_seq_one_letter_code
_entity_poly.pdbx_strand_id
1 'polypeptide(L)'
;GSTGPSSINPVNNRPYGSVFPNITIRDIVRAQAKVADYLGINKWHAIIGGSMGGMQVLEWGAMFPERAPRIAPVATSLAASAQQIAWSAVGRAAIALDPRWRDGNYYESDPGDGPHAGLATARAIAQIHYRSDASFQSRFGRDLVDKDSLFGLWDRFEVESYLDYHGEKLIRRFDANSY
;
A
#
# COMPACT_ATOMS: atom_id res chain seq x y z
N GLY A 1 11.81 -6.21 -10.39
CA GLY A 1 11.08 -6.12 -9.15
C GLY A 1 10.96 -7.46 -8.44
N SER A 2 10.34 -7.43 -7.27
CA SER A 2 10.06 -8.65 -6.53
C SER A 2 8.91 -9.43 -7.16
N THR A 3 8.85 -10.73 -6.94
CA THR A 3 7.70 -11.56 -7.33
C THR A 3 6.47 -11.16 -6.50
N GLY A 4 5.34 -11.04 -7.17
CA GLY A 4 4.06 -10.65 -6.57
C GLY A 4 2.87 -11.28 -7.31
N PRO A 5 1.63 -10.94 -6.95
CA PRO A 5 0.43 -11.51 -7.58
C PRO A 5 0.36 -11.34 -9.11
N SER A 6 0.92 -10.26 -9.65
CA SER A 6 1.00 -10.00 -11.09
C SER A 6 2.13 -10.77 -11.81
N SER A 7 3.01 -11.45 -11.08
CA SER A 7 4.11 -12.23 -11.66
C SER A 7 3.59 -13.54 -12.27
N ILE A 8 4.29 -14.01 -13.29
CA ILE A 8 3.95 -15.27 -13.94
C ILE A 8 4.32 -16.45 -13.03
N ASN A 9 3.35 -17.31 -12.77
CA ASN A 9 3.52 -18.57 -12.06
C ASN A 9 4.18 -19.59 -13.02
N PRO A 10 5.38 -20.11 -12.70
CA PRO A 10 6.10 -21.03 -13.58
C PRO A 10 5.40 -22.40 -13.77
N VAL A 11 4.42 -22.73 -12.94
CA VAL A 11 3.70 -24.01 -13.02
C VAL A 11 2.68 -24.01 -14.17
N ASN A 12 1.98 -22.88 -14.38
CA ASN A 12 0.88 -22.80 -15.34
C ASN A 12 1.04 -21.70 -16.39
N ASN A 13 2.13 -20.94 -16.33
CA ASN A 13 2.45 -19.83 -17.22
C ASN A 13 1.40 -18.69 -17.23
N ARG A 14 0.68 -18.49 -16.11
CA ARG A 14 -0.31 -17.42 -15.90
C ARG A 14 0.08 -16.57 -14.70
N PRO A 15 -0.41 -15.34 -14.56
CA PRO A 15 -0.23 -14.57 -13.34
C PRO A 15 -0.71 -15.36 -12.11
N TYR A 16 -0.02 -15.19 -10.99
CA TYR A 16 -0.44 -15.85 -9.75
C TYR A 16 -1.85 -15.45 -9.32
N GLY A 17 -2.19 -14.16 -9.48
CA GLY A 17 -3.51 -13.67 -9.08
C GLY A 17 -3.82 -13.98 -7.61
N SER A 18 -5.04 -14.44 -7.37
CA SER A 18 -5.54 -14.79 -6.04
C SER A 18 -4.84 -15.99 -5.39
N VAL A 19 -4.10 -16.81 -6.15
CA VAL A 19 -3.34 -17.96 -5.61
C VAL A 19 -1.91 -17.59 -5.20
N PHE A 20 -1.53 -16.31 -5.27
CA PHE A 20 -0.25 -15.87 -4.75
C PHE A 20 -0.17 -16.17 -3.25
N PRO A 21 0.93 -16.76 -2.75
CA PRO A 21 1.03 -17.15 -1.35
C PRO A 21 0.98 -15.94 -0.42
N ASN A 22 0.42 -16.12 0.77
CA ASN A 22 0.46 -15.11 1.81
C ASN A 22 1.89 -14.88 2.28
N ILE A 23 2.38 -13.66 2.09
CA ILE A 23 3.73 -13.26 2.48
C ILE A 23 3.65 -12.40 3.73
N THR A 24 4.36 -12.81 4.77
CA THR A 24 4.49 -12.04 6.03
C THR A 24 5.69 -11.10 5.98
N ILE A 25 5.72 -10.12 6.89
CA ILE A 25 6.90 -9.24 7.08
C ILE A 25 8.15 -10.10 7.38
N ARG A 26 7.98 -11.16 8.14
CA ARG A 26 9.05 -12.10 8.48
C ARG A 26 9.60 -12.84 7.25
N ASP A 27 8.75 -13.22 6.32
CA ASP A 27 9.17 -13.86 5.06
C ASP A 27 9.94 -12.90 4.17
N ILE A 28 9.52 -11.62 4.12
CA ILE A 28 10.24 -10.56 3.42
C ILE A 28 11.65 -10.42 4.00
N VAL A 29 11.77 -10.38 5.33
CA VAL A 29 13.08 -10.27 6.01
C VAL A 29 13.96 -11.51 5.78
N ARG A 30 13.38 -12.72 5.77
CA ARG A 30 14.12 -13.93 5.40
C ARG A 30 14.67 -13.86 3.97
N ALA A 31 13.88 -13.36 3.04
CA ALA A 31 14.33 -13.17 1.66
C ALA A 31 15.45 -12.12 1.56
N GLN A 32 15.31 -11.00 2.28
CA GLN A 32 16.35 -9.97 2.35
C GLN A 32 17.66 -10.52 2.96
N ALA A 33 17.58 -11.37 3.98
CA ALA A 33 18.76 -12.01 4.56
C ALA A 33 19.50 -12.90 3.55
N LYS A 34 18.76 -13.66 2.71
CA LYS A 34 19.35 -14.44 1.61
C LYS A 34 20.00 -13.54 0.55
N VAL A 35 19.43 -12.39 0.25
CA VAL A 35 20.05 -11.41 -0.65
C VAL A 35 21.34 -10.87 -0.05
N ALA A 36 21.35 -10.56 1.24
CA ALA A 36 22.56 -10.13 1.93
C ALA A 36 23.67 -11.21 1.88
N ASP A 37 23.29 -12.49 2.09
CA ASP A 37 24.22 -13.62 1.98
C ASP A 37 24.82 -13.72 0.57
N TYR A 38 23.97 -13.62 -0.46
CA TYR A 38 24.41 -13.63 -1.86
C TYR A 38 25.39 -12.50 -2.19
N LEU A 39 25.19 -11.33 -1.57
CA LEU A 39 26.06 -10.16 -1.73
C LEU A 39 27.31 -10.21 -0.82
N GLY A 40 27.49 -11.25 -0.02
CA GLY A 40 28.59 -11.38 0.94
C GLY A 40 28.50 -10.42 2.14
N ILE A 41 27.29 -9.91 2.44
CA ILE A 41 27.07 -8.96 3.54
C ILE A 41 26.72 -9.74 4.80
N ASN A 42 27.71 -9.99 5.63
CA ASN A 42 27.53 -10.70 6.90
C ASN A 42 26.89 -9.83 7.99
N LYS A 43 27.10 -8.50 7.94
CA LYS A 43 26.62 -7.56 8.96
C LYS A 43 26.39 -6.19 8.34
N TRP A 44 25.21 -5.63 8.62
CA TRP A 44 24.87 -4.27 8.25
C TRP A 44 25.47 -3.27 9.23
N HIS A 45 25.86 -2.11 8.76
CA HIS A 45 26.23 -1.01 9.65
C HIS A 45 25.00 -0.50 10.42
N ALA A 46 23.91 -0.29 9.71
CA ALA A 46 22.58 0.06 10.24
C ALA A 46 21.49 -0.37 9.26
N ILE A 47 20.29 -0.63 9.77
CA ILE A 47 19.07 -0.88 8.98
C ILE A 47 18.05 0.18 9.34
N ILE A 48 17.53 0.90 8.33
CA ILE A 48 16.59 2.00 8.48
C ILE A 48 15.39 1.75 7.58
N GLY A 49 14.20 1.95 8.08
CA GLY A 49 12.98 1.79 7.28
C GLY A 49 11.79 2.55 7.81
N GLY A 50 10.96 3.04 6.92
CA GLY A 50 9.73 3.76 7.24
C GLY A 50 8.47 2.93 7.02
N SER A 51 7.43 3.14 7.85
CA SER A 51 6.13 2.47 7.75
C SER A 51 6.30 0.94 7.74
N MET A 52 5.81 0.23 6.72
CA MET A 52 6.03 -1.23 6.56
C MET A 52 7.52 -1.59 6.50
N GLY A 53 8.39 -0.72 5.97
CA GLY A 53 9.83 -0.89 6.06
C GLY A 53 10.34 -0.84 7.49
N GLY A 54 9.72 -0.06 8.36
CA GLY A 54 10.01 -0.05 9.80
C GLY A 54 9.61 -1.34 10.50
N MET A 55 8.51 -2.00 10.08
CA MET A 55 8.14 -3.33 10.56
C MET A 55 9.21 -4.37 10.16
N GLN A 56 9.75 -4.28 8.95
CA GLN A 56 10.86 -5.12 8.51
C GLN A 56 12.13 -4.87 9.31
N VAL A 57 12.43 -3.61 9.65
CA VAL A 57 13.56 -3.24 10.51
C VAL A 57 13.44 -3.89 11.89
N LEU A 58 12.25 -3.86 12.48
CA LEU A 58 11.98 -4.52 13.77
C LEU A 58 12.17 -6.04 13.68
N GLU A 59 11.68 -6.68 12.62
CA GLU A 59 11.90 -8.12 12.40
C GLU A 59 13.37 -8.45 12.15
N TRP A 60 14.14 -7.60 11.47
CA TRP A 60 15.58 -7.77 11.35
C TRP A 60 16.28 -7.77 12.71
N GLY A 61 15.93 -6.82 13.59
CA GLY A 61 16.49 -6.75 14.93
C GLY A 61 16.13 -7.96 15.79
N ALA A 62 14.90 -8.50 15.64
CA ALA A 62 14.44 -9.67 16.37
C ALA A 62 15.03 -10.99 15.84
N MET A 63 15.12 -11.15 14.52
CA MET A 63 15.56 -12.41 13.89
C MET A 63 17.08 -12.53 13.76
N PHE A 64 17.77 -11.42 13.52
CA PHE A 64 19.19 -11.38 13.18
C PHE A 64 19.93 -10.27 13.97
N PRO A 65 19.85 -10.25 15.31
CA PRO A 65 20.41 -9.16 16.10
C PRO A 65 21.91 -8.95 15.88
N GLU A 66 22.66 -10.03 15.68
CA GLU A 66 24.11 -9.97 15.41
C GLU A 66 24.44 -9.34 14.05
N ARG A 67 23.52 -9.45 13.09
CA ARG A 67 23.66 -8.88 11.75
C ARG A 67 23.11 -7.46 11.63
N ALA A 68 22.27 -7.03 12.57
CA ALA A 68 21.59 -5.74 12.59
C ALA A 68 21.83 -5.00 13.91
N PRO A 69 23.09 -4.59 14.23
CA PRO A 69 23.43 -4.02 15.53
C PRO A 69 22.84 -2.63 15.76
N ARG A 70 22.42 -1.95 14.71
CA ARG A 70 21.75 -0.66 14.78
C ARG A 70 20.53 -0.69 13.87
N ILE A 71 19.38 -0.40 14.45
CA ILE A 71 18.10 -0.35 13.74
C ILE A 71 17.42 1.00 13.99
N ALA A 72 16.80 1.56 12.94
CA ALA A 72 16.03 2.80 13.01
C ALA A 72 14.66 2.61 12.35
N PRO A 73 13.67 2.07 13.08
CA PRO A 73 12.28 2.02 12.60
C PRO A 73 11.67 3.42 12.68
N VAL A 74 11.10 3.90 11.56
CA VAL A 74 10.54 5.25 11.45
C VAL A 74 9.07 5.17 11.11
N ALA A 75 8.22 5.95 11.80
CA ALA A 75 6.77 6.04 11.54
C ALA A 75 6.10 4.65 11.41
N THR A 76 6.34 3.78 12.37
CA THR A 76 5.87 2.39 12.39
C THR A 76 5.41 1.97 13.79
N SER A 77 4.89 0.77 13.92
CA SER A 77 4.46 0.17 15.18
C SER A 77 4.84 -1.30 15.26
N LEU A 78 4.97 -1.83 16.48
CA LEU A 78 5.18 -3.27 16.75
C LEU A 78 3.97 -4.12 16.38
N ALA A 79 2.78 -3.56 16.54
CA ALA A 79 1.51 -4.20 16.21
C ALA A 79 0.52 -3.16 15.70
N ALA A 80 -0.30 -3.54 14.73
CA ALA A 80 -1.36 -2.69 14.25
C ALA A 80 -2.41 -2.48 15.35
N SER A 81 -2.82 -1.22 15.57
CA SER A 81 -3.95 -0.90 16.44
C SER A 81 -5.28 -1.32 15.79
N ALA A 82 -6.34 -1.45 16.60
CA ALA A 82 -7.67 -1.73 16.09
C ALA A 82 -8.12 -0.71 15.04
N GLN A 83 -7.78 0.57 15.20
CA GLN A 83 -8.07 1.62 14.23
C GLN A 83 -7.32 1.42 12.92
N GLN A 84 -6.03 1.07 12.95
CA GLN A 84 -5.26 0.75 11.74
C GLN A 84 -5.83 -0.46 11.00
N ILE A 85 -6.23 -1.50 11.74
CA ILE A 85 -6.87 -2.69 11.17
C ILE A 85 -8.21 -2.31 10.51
N ALA A 86 -9.03 -1.49 11.17
CA ALA A 86 -10.31 -1.02 10.64
C ALA A 86 -10.14 -0.23 9.34
N TRP A 87 -9.25 0.75 9.28
CA TRP A 87 -8.96 1.50 8.07
C TRP A 87 -8.49 0.61 6.91
N SER A 88 -7.59 -0.34 7.22
CA SER A 88 -7.12 -1.31 6.22
C SER A 88 -8.25 -2.23 5.74
N ALA A 89 -9.17 -2.64 6.62
CA ALA A 89 -10.31 -3.46 6.26
C ALA A 89 -11.25 -2.72 5.30
N VAL A 90 -11.55 -1.45 5.56
CA VAL A 90 -12.40 -0.62 4.67
C VAL A 90 -11.72 -0.42 3.30
N GLY A 91 -10.40 -0.20 3.27
CA GLY A 91 -9.65 -0.10 2.01
C GLY A 91 -9.73 -1.39 1.18
N ARG A 92 -9.53 -2.56 1.82
CA ARG A 92 -9.69 -3.85 1.13
C ARG A 92 -11.12 -4.10 0.66
N ALA A 93 -12.12 -3.71 1.45
CA ALA A 93 -13.52 -3.82 1.07
C ALA A 93 -13.83 -2.96 -0.18
N ALA A 94 -13.28 -1.76 -0.28
CA ALA A 94 -13.43 -0.91 -1.46
C ALA A 94 -12.90 -1.59 -2.74
N ILE A 95 -11.77 -2.28 -2.65
CA ILE A 95 -11.23 -3.07 -3.77
C ILE A 95 -12.15 -4.25 -4.10
N ALA A 96 -12.57 -5.00 -3.09
CA ALA A 96 -13.40 -6.20 -3.28
C ALA A 96 -14.80 -5.88 -3.84
N LEU A 97 -15.33 -4.69 -3.59
CA LEU A 97 -16.59 -4.22 -4.13
C LEU A 97 -16.50 -3.76 -5.60
N ASP A 98 -15.30 -3.54 -6.12
CA ASP A 98 -15.13 -3.21 -7.55
C ASP A 98 -15.41 -4.48 -8.40
N PRO A 99 -16.43 -4.48 -9.30
CA PRO A 99 -16.76 -5.65 -10.10
C PRO A 99 -15.61 -6.17 -10.96
N ARG A 100 -14.65 -5.30 -11.28
CA ARG A 100 -13.48 -5.65 -12.08
C ARG A 100 -12.40 -6.36 -11.28
N TRP A 101 -12.53 -6.46 -9.96
CA TRP A 101 -11.58 -7.21 -9.13
C TRP A 101 -11.65 -8.73 -9.37
N ARG A 102 -12.85 -9.29 -9.64
CA ARG A 102 -13.06 -10.69 -10.02
C ARG A 102 -12.37 -11.67 -9.06
N ASP A 103 -12.52 -11.45 -7.76
CA ASP A 103 -11.86 -12.23 -6.69
C ASP A 103 -10.33 -12.34 -6.88
N GLY A 104 -9.71 -11.27 -7.35
CA GLY A 104 -8.26 -11.20 -7.59
C GLY A 104 -7.78 -11.75 -8.93
N ASN A 105 -8.69 -12.18 -9.82
CA ASN A 105 -8.37 -12.80 -11.10
C ASN A 105 -8.66 -11.87 -12.30
N TYR A 106 -8.05 -10.70 -12.34
CA TYR A 106 -8.28 -9.66 -13.37
C TYR A 106 -7.12 -9.47 -14.36
N TYR A 107 -6.00 -10.18 -14.20
CA TYR A 107 -4.80 -9.95 -15.02
C TYR A 107 -4.91 -10.38 -16.48
N GLU A 108 -5.87 -11.26 -16.82
CA GLU A 108 -6.14 -11.70 -18.18
C GLU A 108 -7.23 -10.85 -18.88
N SER A 109 -7.65 -9.76 -18.26
CA SER A 109 -8.58 -8.79 -18.84
C SER A 109 -7.87 -7.84 -19.81
N ASP A 110 -8.65 -7.09 -20.58
CA ASP A 110 -8.11 -6.05 -21.45
C ASP A 110 -7.26 -5.03 -20.67
N PRO A 111 -6.23 -4.47 -21.28
CA PRO A 111 -5.42 -3.44 -20.63
C PRO A 111 -6.28 -2.30 -20.11
N GLY A 112 -6.16 -2.00 -18.82
CA GLY A 112 -6.95 -0.97 -18.17
C GLY A 112 -8.27 -1.46 -17.54
N ASP A 113 -8.65 -2.73 -17.70
CA ASP A 113 -9.88 -3.32 -17.15
C ASP A 113 -9.64 -4.00 -15.77
N GLY A 114 -8.83 -3.38 -14.92
CA GLY A 114 -8.63 -3.81 -13.54
C GLY A 114 -9.49 -3.05 -12.52
N PRO A 115 -9.45 -3.41 -11.24
CA PRO A 115 -10.24 -2.80 -10.16
C PRO A 115 -9.70 -1.42 -9.76
N HIS A 116 -9.60 -0.53 -10.73
CA HIS A 116 -8.97 0.78 -10.58
C HIS A 116 -9.78 1.70 -9.69
N ALA A 117 -11.11 1.66 -9.78
CA ALA A 117 -11.99 2.48 -8.95
C ALA A 117 -11.90 2.06 -7.47
N GLY A 118 -11.93 0.76 -7.20
CA GLY A 118 -11.76 0.22 -5.85
C GLY A 118 -10.39 0.56 -5.26
N LEU A 119 -9.31 0.41 -6.05
CA LEU A 119 -7.96 0.74 -5.61
C LEU A 119 -7.77 2.25 -5.37
N ALA A 120 -8.33 3.10 -6.24
CA ALA A 120 -8.32 4.55 -6.06
C ALA A 120 -9.06 4.96 -4.78
N THR A 121 -10.24 4.37 -4.53
CA THR A 121 -11.03 4.61 -3.32
C THR A 121 -10.25 4.16 -2.07
N ALA A 122 -9.63 2.99 -2.08
CA ALA A 122 -8.78 2.52 -0.99
C ALA A 122 -7.63 3.50 -0.71
N ARG A 123 -7.03 4.07 -1.76
CA ARG A 123 -5.99 5.10 -1.60
C ARG A 123 -6.52 6.40 -1.02
N ALA A 124 -7.71 6.83 -1.43
CA ALA A 124 -8.35 8.02 -0.87
C ALA A 124 -8.60 7.87 0.64
N ILE A 125 -9.14 6.72 1.06
CA ILE A 125 -9.31 6.36 2.48
C ILE A 125 -7.98 6.45 3.23
N ALA A 126 -6.91 5.88 2.67
CA ALA A 126 -5.58 5.94 3.28
C ALA A 126 -5.05 7.38 3.39
N GLN A 127 -5.30 8.26 2.41
CA GLN A 127 -4.89 9.66 2.46
C GLN A 127 -5.57 10.43 3.60
N ILE A 128 -6.84 10.15 3.87
CA ILE A 128 -7.56 10.74 5.00
C ILE A 128 -6.90 10.28 6.32
N HIS A 129 -6.64 9.00 6.45
CA HIS A 129 -6.03 8.43 7.65
C HIS A 129 -4.60 8.93 7.93
N TYR A 130 -3.81 9.23 6.91
CA TYR A 130 -2.42 9.69 7.06
C TYR A 130 -2.28 11.13 7.55
N ARG A 131 -3.36 11.88 7.66
CA ARG A 131 -3.34 13.29 8.01
C ARG A 131 -4.25 13.59 9.19
N SER A 132 -3.93 14.63 9.94
CA SER A 132 -4.81 15.15 10.99
C SER A 132 -5.89 16.05 10.39
N ASP A 133 -7.02 16.18 11.10
CA ASP A 133 -8.09 17.14 10.78
C ASP A 133 -7.55 18.55 10.62
N ALA A 134 -6.72 19.01 11.55
CA ALA A 134 -6.11 20.34 11.48
C ALA A 134 -5.28 20.55 10.20
N SER A 135 -4.58 19.51 9.71
CA SER A 135 -3.82 19.58 8.46
C SER A 135 -4.74 19.69 7.24
N PHE A 136 -5.87 18.97 7.22
CA PHE A 136 -6.87 19.10 6.15
C PHE A 136 -7.53 20.47 6.20
N GLN A 137 -7.97 20.91 7.38
CA GLN A 137 -8.62 22.20 7.56
C GLN A 137 -7.71 23.35 7.13
N SER A 138 -6.45 23.33 7.53
CA SER A 138 -5.47 24.37 7.18
C SER A 138 -5.17 24.43 5.67
N ARG A 139 -5.24 23.29 4.99
CA ARG A 139 -4.87 23.17 3.57
C ARG A 139 -6.03 23.40 2.61
N PHE A 140 -7.18 22.90 2.93
CA PHE A 140 -8.31 22.86 2.00
C PHE A 140 -9.53 23.65 2.50
N GLY A 141 -9.70 23.77 3.82
CA GLY A 141 -10.87 24.43 4.39
C GLY A 141 -12.17 23.90 3.79
N ARG A 142 -12.95 24.79 3.23
CA ARG A 142 -14.19 24.52 2.49
C ARG A 142 -14.11 25.08 1.06
N ASP A 143 -12.92 25.17 0.52
CA ASP A 143 -12.67 25.76 -0.79
C ASP A 143 -13.25 24.86 -1.89
N LEU A 144 -14.02 25.48 -2.79
CA LEU A 144 -14.53 24.85 -4.00
C LEU A 144 -13.50 24.92 -5.13
N VAL A 145 -13.49 23.92 -5.99
CA VAL A 145 -12.68 23.91 -7.22
C VAL A 145 -13.15 25.01 -8.16
N ASP A 146 -14.46 25.14 -8.35
CA ASP A 146 -15.08 26.27 -9.03
C ASP A 146 -15.55 27.30 -8.00
N LYS A 147 -14.81 28.41 -7.90
CA LYS A 147 -15.06 29.46 -6.92
C LYS A 147 -16.31 30.29 -7.19
N ASP A 148 -16.81 30.23 -8.41
CA ASP A 148 -18.02 30.93 -8.83
C ASP A 148 -19.30 30.07 -8.64
N SER A 149 -19.15 28.82 -8.20
CA SER A 149 -20.25 27.93 -7.91
C SER A 149 -21.06 28.36 -6.68
N LEU A 150 -22.37 28.17 -6.76
CA LEU A 150 -23.34 28.45 -5.70
C LEU A 150 -23.76 27.18 -4.92
N PHE A 151 -22.86 26.21 -4.76
CA PHE A 151 -23.12 24.95 -4.04
C PHE A 151 -24.19 24.06 -4.69
N GLY A 152 -24.00 23.73 -5.96
CA GLY A 152 -24.74 22.69 -6.63
C GLY A 152 -24.45 21.30 -6.06
N LEU A 153 -25.34 20.34 -6.30
CA LEU A 153 -25.25 18.98 -5.76
C LEU A 153 -23.93 18.27 -6.13
N TRP A 154 -23.35 18.61 -7.26
CA TRP A 154 -22.12 17.98 -7.78
C TRP A 154 -20.90 18.90 -7.79
N ASP A 155 -21.01 20.04 -7.12
CA ASP A 155 -19.85 20.91 -6.91
C ASP A 155 -18.79 20.19 -6.10
N ARG A 156 -17.54 20.43 -6.46
CA ARG A 156 -16.42 19.70 -5.88
C ARG A 156 -15.60 20.60 -4.97
N PHE A 157 -15.24 20.10 -3.82
CA PHE A 157 -14.27 20.71 -2.93
C PHE A 157 -12.83 20.39 -3.35
N GLU A 158 -11.91 21.26 -3.06
CA GLU A 158 -10.48 21.07 -3.32
C GLU A 158 -9.93 19.78 -2.68
N VAL A 159 -10.43 19.41 -1.51
CA VAL A 159 -10.05 18.17 -0.84
C VAL A 159 -10.43 16.92 -1.64
N GLU A 160 -11.54 16.95 -2.38
CA GLU A 160 -11.95 15.81 -3.24
C GLU A 160 -10.99 15.66 -4.42
N SER A 161 -10.58 16.78 -5.04
CA SER A 161 -9.57 16.79 -6.11
C SER A 161 -8.23 16.26 -5.64
N TYR A 162 -7.85 16.57 -4.40
CA TYR A 162 -6.65 16.02 -3.76
C TYR A 162 -6.75 14.49 -3.60
N LEU A 163 -7.89 13.96 -3.15
CA LEU A 163 -8.11 12.52 -2.99
C LEU A 163 -8.07 11.79 -4.33
N ASP A 164 -8.75 12.33 -5.35
CA ASP A 164 -8.75 11.77 -6.71
C ASP A 164 -7.35 11.72 -7.30
N TYR A 165 -6.59 12.81 -7.21
CA TYR A 165 -5.21 12.85 -7.67
C TYR A 165 -4.37 11.72 -7.06
N HIS A 166 -4.52 11.47 -5.76
CA HIS A 166 -3.77 10.40 -5.09
C HIS A 166 -4.26 9.00 -5.47
N GLY A 167 -5.55 8.83 -5.72
CA GLY A 167 -6.14 7.61 -6.25
C GLY A 167 -5.56 7.28 -7.64
N GLU A 168 -5.66 8.23 -8.58
CA GLU A 168 -5.13 8.09 -9.93
C GLU A 168 -3.63 7.82 -9.96
N LYS A 169 -2.87 8.49 -9.11
CA LYS A 169 -1.43 8.27 -9.00
C LYS A 169 -1.09 6.87 -8.51
N LEU A 170 -1.93 6.28 -7.65
CA LEU A 170 -1.70 4.92 -7.17
C LEU A 170 -1.98 3.88 -8.24
N ILE A 171 -3.10 3.94 -8.93
CA ILE A 171 -3.50 2.95 -9.95
C ILE A 171 -2.49 2.82 -11.10
N ARG A 172 -1.71 3.86 -11.37
CA ARG A 172 -0.65 3.85 -12.40
C ARG A 172 0.59 3.05 -12.02
N ARG A 173 0.75 2.67 -10.75
CA ARG A 173 2.01 2.10 -10.23
C ARG A 173 1.83 0.98 -9.22
N PHE A 174 0.62 0.65 -8.85
CA PHE A 174 0.36 -0.31 -7.80
C PHE A 174 -0.74 -1.29 -8.22
N ASP A 175 -0.56 -2.53 -7.83
CA ASP A 175 -1.46 -3.63 -8.13
C ASP A 175 -2.44 -3.85 -6.98
N ALA A 176 -3.72 -4.06 -7.29
CA ALA A 176 -4.77 -4.16 -6.28
C ALA A 176 -4.63 -5.41 -5.38
N ASN A 177 -4.14 -6.54 -5.91
CA ASN A 177 -3.88 -7.72 -5.09
C ASN A 177 -2.64 -7.56 -4.19
N SER A 178 -1.80 -6.58 -4.49
CA SER A 178 -0.62 -6.25 -3.68
C SER A 178 -0.91 -5.19 -2.61
N TYR A 179 -2.13 -4.59 -2.62
CA TYR A 179 -2.57 -3.61 -1.65
C TYR A 179 -2.99 -4.26 -0.35
#